data_6f2014f52830c96fdc80041ed00762d3
#
_entry.id   6f2014f52830c96fdc80041ed00762d3
#
_cell.length_a   1.000
_cell.length_b   1.000
_cell.length_c   1.000
_cell.angle_alpha   90.00
_cell.angle_beta   90.00
_cell.angle_gamma   90.00
#
_symmetry.space_group_name_H-M   'P 1'
#
loop_
_entity.id
_entity.type
_entity.pdbx_description
1 polymer ?
#
loop_
_entity_poly.entity_id
_entity_poly.type
_entity_poly.pdbx_seq_one_letter_code
_entity_poly.pdbx_strand_id
1 'polypeptide(L)'
;MQRYLDFCTIQRRLSSHTIRAYKSDLHQYHNFGTNDIKSYLTFLNQHIKKTSTLKRKVASLKSYYKFLEEEKLISKNPFHQLRLYYKEEKKLPKTISLKDLQKIYCFAHQQVENSKNKHSKRKAIRNLLLISLLLSTGLRISELCSLKLDNINLENRTIHILGKGKKERLLYIGSDETFSLLEDYITHHCNHSSYLFTGARNDNHLKEQSVRLILKNISHSLQLKKQITPHMFRHSFATMLLDNGVDIRQIQHLLGHSNINVTQIYTHVSQSKQVEILSEHNPLNQITPLLRT
;
A
#
# COMPACT_ATOMS: atom_id res chain seq x y z
N MET A 1 -9.04 6.64 -28.58
CA MET A 1 -8.50 6.12 -27.31
C MET A 1 -7.28 6.91 -26.85
N GLN A 2 -6.22 7.08 -27.70
CA GLN A 2 -5.01 7.79 -27.26
C GLN A 2 -5.29 9.22 -26.75
N ARG A 3 -6.06 10.02 -27.51
CA ARG A 3 -6.48 11.38 -27.11
C ARG A 3 -7.15 11.42 -25.71
N TYR A 4 -7.93 10.40 -25.36
CA TYR A 4 -8.51 10.27 -24.02
C TYR A 4 -7.47 9.97 -22.94
N LEU A 5 -6.51 9.09 -23.24
CA LEU A 5 -5.44 8.78 -22.27
C LEU A 5 -4.54 9.99 -22.02
N ASP A 6 -4.29 10.79 -23.05
CA ASP A 6 -3.55 12.05 -22.95
C ASP A 6 -4.32 13.09 -22.13
N PHE A 7 -5.64 13.22 -22.35
CA PHE A 7 -6.53 14.01 -21.49
C PHE A 7 -6.47 13.56 -20.02
N CYS A 8 -6.55 12.25 -19.78
CA CYS A 8 -6.43 11.70 -18.42
C CYS A 8 -5.08 12.02 -17.77
N THR A 9 -4.01 12.04 -18.57
CA THR A 9 -2.64 12.31 -18.08
C THR A 9 -2.42 13.79 -17.82
N ILE A 10 -2.75 14.64 -18.80
CA ILE A 10 -2.38 16.05 -18.79
C ILE A 10 -3.40 16.88 -17.99
N GLN A 11 -4.69 16.76 -18.33
CA GLN A 11 -5.72 17.60 -17.73
C GLN A 11 -6.23 17.04 -16.40
N ARG A 12 -6.51 15.73 -16.32
CA ARG A 12 -7.01 15.11 -15.08
C ARG A 12 -5.90 14.68 -14.11
N ARG A 13 -4.64 14.69 -14.54
CA ARG A 13 -3.46 14.31 -13.74
C ARG A 13 -3.64 12.98 -12.99
N LEU A 14 -4.25 12.00 -13.66
CA LEU A 14 -4.46 10.68 -13.08
C LEU A 14 -3.14 9.94 -12.90
N SER A 15 -3.09 9.07 -11.89
CA SER A 15 -1.88 8.27 -11.64
C SER A 15 -1.58 7.31 -12.80
N SER A 16 -0.30 6.98 -13.01
CA SER A 16 0.13 6.01 -14.02
C SER A 16 -0.55 4.65 -13.88
N HIS A 17 -0.87 4.22 -12.65
CA HIS A 17 -1.65 3.01 -12.39
C HIS A 17 -3.07 3.10 -12.91
N THR A 18 -3.74 4.24 -12.70
CA THR A 18 -5.11 4.47 -13.20
C THR A 18 -5.12 4.50 -14.72
N ILE A 19 -4.16 5.21 -15.34
CA ILE A 19 -4.03 5.30 -16.80
C ILE A 19 -3.78 3.92 -17.41
N ARG A 20 -2.90 3.12 -16.82
CA ARG A 20 -2.64 1.73 -17.27
C ARG A 20 -3.88 0.86 -17.18
N ALA A 21 -4.65 0.98 -16.09
CA ALA A 21 -5.89 0.26 -15.92
C ALA A 21 -6.93 0.68 -16.98
N TYR A 22 -7.10 1.99 -17.19
CA TYR A 22 -8.01 2.53 -18.21
C TYR A 22 -7.62 2.06 -19.61
N LYS A 23 -6.33 2.14 -19.95
CA LYS A 23 -5.82 1.64 -21.24
C LYS A 23 -6.17 0.16 -21.46
N SER A 24 -5.91 -0.68 -20.47
CA SER A 24 -6.22 -2.12 -20.54
C SER A 24 -7.72 -2.39 -20.67
N ASP A 25 -8.56 -1.68 -19.91
CA ASP A 25 -10.01 -1.84 -19.95
C ASP A 25 -10.61 -1.39 -21.29
N LEU A 26 -10.13 -0.27 -21.83
CA LEU A 26 -10.57 0.25 -23.12
C LEU A 26 -10.10 -0.64 -24.28
N HIS A 27 -8.88 -1.18 -24.23
CA HIS A 27 -8.43 -2.17 -25.21
C HIS A 27 -9.34 -3.40 -25.23
N GLN A 28 -9.71 -3.92 -24.05
CA GLN A 28 -10.61 -5.06 -23.99
C GLN A 28 -11.99 -4.73 -24.55
N TYR A 29 -12.49 -3.52 -24.31
CA TYR A 29 -13.75 -3.06 -24.86
C TYR A 29 -13.68 -2.95 -26.40
N HIS A 30 -12.66 -2.32 -26.95
CA HIS A 30 -12.48 -2.19 -28.41
C HIS A 30 -12.32 -3.56 -29.10
N ASN A 31 -11.62 -4.49 -28.47
CA ASN A 31 -11.43 -5.84 -29.01
C ASN A 31 -12.69 -6.72 -28.91
N PHE A 32 -13.72 -6.29 -28.16
CA PHE A 32 -14.98 -7.03 -28.07
C PHE A 32 -15.78 -6.97 -29.40
N GLY A 33 -15.46 -6.01 -30.29
CA GLY A 33 -15.95 -5.98 -31.68
C GLY A 33 -17.32 -5.36 -31.87
N THR A 34 -18.00 -4.86 -30.85
CA THR A 34 -19.24 -4.10 -30.98
C THR A 34 -19.16 -2.77 -30.24
N ASN A 35 -19.82 -1.74 -30.78
CA ASN A 35 -19.97 -0.46 -30.09
C ASN A 35 -21.18 -0.44 -29.13
N ASP A 36 -21.90 -1.56 -29.03
CA ASP A 36 -23.03 -1.65 -28.10
C ASP A 36 -22.54 -1.91 -26.67
N ILE A 37 -22.66 -0.86 -25.85
CA ILE A 37 -22.25 -0.91 -24.45
C ILE A 37 -23.06 -1.92 -23.63
N LYS A 38 -24.34 -2.15 -23.97
CA LYS A 38 -25.20 -3.09 -23.23
C LYS A 38 -24.69 -4.52 -23.42
N SER A 39 -24.40 -4.91 -24.64
CA SER A 39 -23.84 -6.24 -24.97
C SER A 39 -22.50 -6.46 -24.26
N TYR A 40 -21.63 -5.45 -24.23
CA TYR A 40 -20.35 -5.55 -23.50
C TYR A 40 -20.54 -5.65 -21.98
N LEU A 41 -21.49 -4.91 -21.40
CA LEU A 41 -21.79 -5.02 -19.96
C LEU A 41 -22.36 -6.39 -19.60
N THR A 42 -23.20 -6.96 -20.47
CA THR A 42 -23.70 -8.34 -20.30
C THR A 42 -22.53 -9.34 -20.31
N PHE A 43 -21.64 -9.23 -21.30
CA PHE A 43 -20.42 -10.03 -21.36
C PHE A 43 -19.57 -9.89 -20.09
N LEU A 44 -19.33 -8.67 -19.60
CA LEU A 44 -18.57 -8.45 -18.38
C LEU A 44 -19.23 -9.11 -17.14
N ASN A 45 -20.56 -9.02 -17.03
CA ASN A 45 -21.29 -9.64 -15.92
C ASN A 45 -21.20 -11.16 -15.94
N GLN A 46 -21.20 -11.78 -17.11
CA GLN A 46 -21.09 -13.24 -17.26
C GLN A 46 -19.67 -13.75 -16.96
N HIS A 47 -18.62 -13.00 -17.35
CA HIS A 47 -17.24 -13.48 -17.30
C HIS A 47 -16.44 -12.97 -16.10
N ILE A 48 -16.87 -11.88 -15.44
CA ILE A 48 -16.13 -11.29 -14.31
C ILE A 48 -16.83 -11.58 -13.00
N LYS A 49 -16.31 -12.58 -12.27
CA LYS A 49 -16.83 -12.96 -10.94
C LYS A 49 -16.60 -11.90 -9.84
N LYS A 50 -15.53 -11.09 -9.96
CA LYS A 50 -15.15 -10.14 -8.92
C LYS A 50 -15.80 -8.77 -9.13
N THR A 51 -16.77 -8.42 -8.29
CA THR A 51 -17.55 -7.17 -8.36
C THR A 51 -16.66 -5.90 -8.41
N SER A 52 -15.56 -5.86 -7.65
CA SER A 52 -14.64 -4.71 -7.66
C SER A 52 -13.93 -4.54 -9.02
N THR A 53 -13.61 -5.63 -9.72
CA THR A 53 -13.04 -5.59 -11.08
C THR A 53 -14.08 -5.10 -12.07
N LEU A 54 -15.31 -5.59 -11.96
CA LEU A 54 -16.42 -5.15 -12.79
C LEU A 54 -16.69 -3.65 -12.61
N LYS A 55 -16.82 -3.17 -11.37
CA LYS A 55 -16.98 -1.73 -11.06
C LYS A 55 -15.86 -0.88 -11.65
N ARG A 56 -14.60 -1.31 -11.55
CA ARG A 56 -13.46 -0.59 -12.12
C ARG A 56 -13.58 -0.48 -13.64
N LYS A 57 -13.88 -1.58 -14.34
CA LYS A 57 -14.06 -1.59 -15.80
C LYS A 57 -15.20 -0.69 -16.25
N VAL A 58 -16.32 -0.74 -15.56
CA VAL A 58 -17.46 0.13 -15.84
C VAL A 58 -17.11 1.60 -15.57
N ALA A 59 -16.37 1.90 -14.52
CA ALA A 59 -15.93 3.27 -14.21
C ALA A 59 -14.99 3.83 -15.29
N SER A 60 -14.07 3.00 -15.85
CA SER A 60 -13.19 3.42 -16.93
C SER A 60 -13.99 3.72 -18.23
N LEU A 61 -14.98 2.89 -18.55
CA LEU A 61 -15.87 3.13 -19.69
C LEU A 61 -16.75 4.36 -19.52
N LYS A 62 -17.36 4.53 -18.34
CA LYS A 62 -18.15 5.75 -18.02
C LYS A 62 -17.32 7.01 -18.21
N SER A 63 -16.07 7.00 -17.73
CA SER A 63 -15.16 8.13 -17.86
C SER A 63 -14.78 8.39 -19.33
N TYR A 64 -14.59 7.34 -20.12
CA TYR A 64 -14.30 7.45 -21.55
C TYR A 64 -15.49 8.01 -22.35
N TYR A 65 -16.68 7.49 -22.14
CA TYR A 65 -17.88 7.97 -22.82
C TYR A 65 -18.27 9.40 -22.42
N LYS A 66 -18.01 9.78 -21.17
CA LYS A 66 -18.17 11.18 -20.73
C LYS A 66 -17.22 12.11 -21.51
N PHE A 67 -15.95 11.71 -21.67
CA PHE A 67 -14.99 12.47 -22.48
C PHE A 67 -15.44 12.58 -23.94
N LEU A 68 -15.93 11.48 -24.56
CA LEU A 68 -16.41 11.50 -25.94
C LEU A 68 -17.58 12.48 -26.13
N GLU A 69 -18.49 12.56 -25.15
CA GLU A 69 -19.63 13.48 -25.17
C GLU A 69 -19.17 14.94 -24.97
N GLU A 70 -18.29 15.21 -24.02
CA GLU A 70 -17.72 16.54 -23.77
C GLU A 70 -16.94 17.08 -24.98
N GLU A 71 -16.23 16.20 -25.70
CA GLU A 71 -15.53 16.53 -26.94
C GLU A 71 -16.46 16.53 -28.18
N LYS A 72 -17.77 16.36 -28.01
CA LYS A 72 -18.76 16.29 -29.09
C LYS A 72 -18.47 15.22 -30.15
N LEU A 73 -17.75 14.16 -29.80
CA LEU A 73 -17.46 13.01 -30.66
C LEU A 73 -18.61 12.01 -30.70
N ILE A 74 -19.54 12.09 -29.77
CA ILE A 74 -20.83 11.39 -29.76
C ILE A 74 -21.93 12.38 -29.38
N SER A 75 -23.13 12.16 -29.91
CA SER A 75 -24.29 13.02 -29.61
C SER A 75 -24.95 12.71 -28.26
N LYS A 76 -24.82 11.47 -27.80
CA LYS A 76 -25.44 10.99 -26.55
C LYS A 76 -24.62 9.93 -25.88
N ASN A 77 -24.37 10.10 -24.58
CA ASN A 77 -23.67 9.13 -23.78
C ASN A 77 -24.59 7.95 -23.42
N PRO A 78 -24.26 6.70 -23.84
CA PRO A 78 -25.12 5.54 -23.59
C PRO A 78 -25.31 5.23 -22.10
N PHE A 79 -24.40 5.70 -21.24
CA PHE A 79 -24.51 5.49 -19.79
C PHE A 79 -25.59 6.31 -19.12
N HIS A 80 -26.13 7.39 -19.73
CA HIS A 80 -27.21 8.17 -19.15
C HIS A 80 -28.51 7.37 -18.95
N GLN A 81 -28.72 6.35 -19.77
CA GLN A 81 -29.92 5.49 -19.71
C GLN A 81 -29.69 4.20 -18.90
N LEU A 82 -28.47 3.99 -18.38
CA LEU A 82 -28.12 2.74 -17.69
C LEU A 82 -28.12 2.94 -16.18
N ARG A 83 -29.03 2.26 -15.49
CA ARG A 83 -29.03 2.16 -14.03
C ARG A 83 -28.25 0.92 -13.62
N LEU A 84 -26.97 1.09 -13.23
CA LEU A 84 -26.07 0.00 -12.89
C LEU A 84 -25.92 -0.07 -11.37
N TYR A 85 -26.43 -1.15 -10.77
CA TYR A 85 -26.32 -1.41 -9.34
C TYR A 85 -25.43 -2.64 -9.13
N TYR A 86 -24.30 -2.44 -8.47
CA TYR A 86 -23.40 -3.52 -8.09
C TYR A 86 -23.35 -3.63 -6.58
N LYS A 87 -24.02 -4.66 -6.03
CA LYS A 87 -23.97 -4.96 -4.60
C LYS A 87 -22.57 -5.48 -4.27
N GLU A 88 -21.85 -4.79 -3.41
CA GLU A 88 -20.60 -5.29 -2.85
C GLU A 88 -20.87 -5.98 -1.53
N GLU A 89 -20.40 -7.21 -1.40
CA GLU A 89 -20.25 -7.83 -0.11
C GLU A 89 -19.16 -7.07 0.67
N LYS A 90 -19.52 -6.47 1.77
CA LYS A 90 -18.54 -5.90 2.71
C LYS A 90 -17.77 -7.06 3.34
N LYS A 91 -16.62 -7.42 2.75
CA LYS A 91 -15.73 -8.41 3.35
C LYS A 91 -14.97 -7.74 4.49
N LEU A 92 -14.95 -8.39 5.65
CA LEU A 92 -14.12 -7.95 6.76
C LEU A 92 -12.65 -7.84 6.32
N PRO A 93 -11.91 -6.84 6.80
CA PRO A 93 -10.48 -6.70 6.52
C PRO A 93 -9.75 -7.98 6.92
N LYS A 94 -8.90 -8.49 6.05
CA LYS A 94 -8.06 -9.64 6.35
C LYS A 94 -6.86 -9.17 7.19
N THR A 95 -6.83 -9.56 8.44
CA THR A 95 -5.69 -9.36 9.35
C THR A 95 -4.82 -10.61 9.40
N ILE A 96 -3.60 -10.45 9.92
CA ILE A 96 -2.68 -11.53 10.27
C ILE A 96 -2.84 -11.75 11.78
N SER A 97 -2.95 -12.99 12.23
CA SER A 97 -3.01 -13.29 13.66
C SER A 97 -1.72 -12.91 14.38
N LEU A 98 -1.78 -12.57 15.68
CA LEU A 98 -0.58 -12.25 16.46
C LEU A 98 0.45 -13.40 16.40
N LYS A 99 -0.01 -14.64 16.51
CA LYS A 99 0.83 -15.84 16.39
C LYS A 99 1.54 -15.95 15.04
N ASP A 100 0.87 -15.60 13.94
CA ASP A 100 1.49 -15.61 12.62
C ASP A 100 2.45 -14.43 12.44
N LEU A 101 2.14 -13.24 12.99
CA LEU A 101 3.05 -12.10 13.01
C LEU A 101 4.35 -12.44 13.76
N GLN A 102 4.25 -13.07 14.91
CA GLN A 102 5.39 -13.56 15.69
C GLN A 102 6.24 -14.53 14.87
N LYS A 103 5.62 -15.54 14.23
CA LYS A 103 6.33 -16.48 13.36
C LYS A 103 7.07 -15.79 12.20
N ILE A 104 6.42 -14.83 11.55
CA ILE A 104 7.00 -14.06 10.44
C ILE A 104 8.20 -13.28 10.92
N TYR A 105 8.10 -12.63 12.08
CA TYR A 105 9.16 -11.81 12.65
C TYR A 105 10.36 -12.66 13.10
N CYS A 106 10.11 -13.73 13.85
CA CYS A 106 11.14 -14.70 14.25
C CYS A 106 11.85 -15.32 13.02
N PHE A 107 11.09 -15.71 12.00
CA PHE A 107 11.67 -16.23 10.76
C PHE A 107 12.59 -15.22 10.08
N ALA A 108 12.19 -13.95 10.03
CA ALA A 108 12.99 -12.90 9.44
C ALA A 108 14.33 -12.70 10.19
N HIS A 109 14.33 -12.76 11.52
CA HIS A 109 15.55 -12.77 12.36
C HIS A 109 16.43 -13.97 12.08
N GLN A 110 15.87 -15.17 12.10
CA GLN A 110 16.62 -16.42 11.80
C GLN A 110 17.28 -16.38 10.41
N GLN A 111 16.64 -15.73 9.42
CA GLN A 111 17.25 -15.57 8.10
C GLN A 111 18.50 -14.67 8.14
N VAL A 112 18.56 -13.68 9.03
CA VAL A 112 19.77 -12.86 9.23
C VAL A 112 20.88 -13.69 9.86
N GLU A 113 20.59 -14.45 10.91
CA GLU A 113 21.54 -15.29 11.65
C GLU A 113 22.09 -16.41 10.78
N ASN A 114 21.23 -17.10 10.03
CA ASN A 114 21.59 -18.23 9.17
C ASN A 114 22.25 -17.82 7.84
N SER A 115 22.49 -16.53 7.63
CA SER A 115 23.07 -16.04 6.37
C SER A 115 24.55 -16.36 6.25
N LYS A 116 24.91 -17.19 5.26
CA LYS A 116 26.27 -17.73 5.05
C LYS A 116 27.25 -16.73 4.42
N ASN A 117 26.79 -15.71 3.73
CA ASN A 117 27.65 -14.75 3.04
C ASN A 117 27.11 -13.32 3.13
N LYS A 118 27.99 -12.33 2.88
CA LYS A 118 27.66 -10.89 2.98
C LYS A 118 26.45 -10.48 2.15
N HIS A 119 26.28 -11.05 0.96
CA HIS A 119 25.17 -10.71 0.06
C HIS A 119 23.82 -11.25 0.59
N SER A 120 23.77 -12.50 1.05
CA SER A 120 22.56 -13.08 1.67
C SER A 120 22.20 -12.35 2.96
N LYS A 121 23.21 -12.03 3.79
CA LYS A 121 23.02 -11.27 5.04
C LYS A 121 22.42 -9.89 4.78
N ARG A 122 22.96 -9.14 3.82
CA ARG A 122 22.40 -7.83 3.41
C ARG A 122 20.93 -7.95 2.97
N LYS A 123 20.59 -8.97 2.18
CA LYS A 123 19.19 -9.22 1.78
C LYS A 123 18.29 -9.57 2.96
N ALA A 124 18.77 -10.38 3.88
CA ALA A 124 18.03 -10.78 5.08
C ALA A 124 17.77 -9.58 5.99
N ILE A 125 18.78 -8.75 6.28
CA ILE A 125 18.64 -7.51 7.07
C ILE A 125 17.64 -6.55 6.40
N ARG A 126 17.75 -6.35 5.09
CA ARG A 126 16.77 -5.54 4.34
C ARG A 126 15.35 -6.08 4.50
N ASN A 127 15.16 -7.39 4.40
CA ASN A 127 13.83 -8.01 4.52
C ASN A 127 13.29 -7.90 5.94
N LEU A 128 14.15 -8.06 6.94
CA LEU A 128 13.78 -7.84 8.35
C LEU A 128 13.33 -6.39 8.57
N LEU A 129 14.09 -5.40 8.11
CA LEU A 129 13.72 -3.99 8.23
C LEU A 129 12.41 -3.67 7.49
N LEU A 130 12.17 -4.25 6.31
CA LEU A 130 10.89 -4.11 5.59
C LEU A 130 9.72 -4.60 6.44
N ILE A 131 9.86 -5.77 7.07
CA ILE A 131 8.83 -6.35 7.93
C ILE A 131 8.64 -5.51 9.18
N SER A 132 9.73 -5.08 9.84
CA SER A 132 9.69 -4.21 11.03
C SER A 132 8.97 -2.90 10.76
N LEU A 133 9.28 -2.22 9.64
CA LEU A 133 8.60 -0.98 9.27
C LEU A 133 7.12 -1.19 8.92
N LEU A 134 6.76 -2.27 8.23
CA LEU A 134 5.35 -2.59 7.97
C LEU A 134 4.56 -2.81 9.26
N LEU A 135 5.17 -3.49 10.25
CA LEU A 135 4.55 -3.82 11.55
C LEU A 135 4.47 -2.60 12.48
N SER A 136 5.53 -1.80 12.56
CA SER A 136 5.65 -0.71 13.53
C SER A 136 5.01 0.60 13.09
N THR A 137 4.76 0.76 11.77
CA THR A 137 4.32 2.04 11.21
C THR A 137 3.04 1.97 10.38
N GLY A 138 2.65 0.78 9.93
CA GLY A 138 1.49 0.60 9.06
C GLY A 138 1.61 1.30 7.69
N LEU A 139 2.82 1.60 7.21
CA LEU A 139 3.07 2.24 5.91
C LEU A 139 2.39 1.49 4.75
N ARG A 140 1.96 2.24 3.72
CA ARG A 140 1.56 1.62 2.46
C ARG A 140 2.81 1.07 1.75
N ILE A 141 2.66 -0.05 1.04
CA ILE A 141 3.78 -0.64 0.30
C ILE A 141 4.44 0.35 -0.67
N SER A 142 3.66 1.20 -1.33
CA SER A 142 4.20 2.23 -2.24
C SER A 142 5.03 3.28 -1.50
N GLU A 143 4.56 3.72 -0.32
CA GLU A 143 5.27 4.67 0.54
C GLU A 143 6.58 4.06 1.02
N LEU A 144 6.54 2.82 1.52
CA LEU A 144 7.73 2.10 1.98
C LEU A 144 8.77 1.89 0.88
N CYS A 145 8.33 1.46 -0.32
CA CYS A 145 9.24 1.21 -1.43
C CYS A 145 9.90 2.49 -1.96
N SER A 146 9.17 3.61 -1.96
CA SER A 146 9.66 4.90 -2.47
C SER A 146 10.29 5.80 -1.40
N LEU A 147 10.53 5.28 -0.20
CA LEU A 147 11.09 6.04 0.90
C LEU A 147 12.54 6.47 0.57
N LYS A 148 12.80 7.76 0.62
CA LYS A 148 14.12 8.35 0.41
C LYS A 148 14.84 8.54 1.74
N LEU A 149 16.15 8.52 1.71
CA LEU A 149 17.00 8.79 2.88
C LEU A 149 16.78 10.20 3.42
N ASP A 150 16.65 11.21 2.55
CA ASP A 150 16.39 12.61 2.92
C ASP A 150 15.04 12.80 3.65
N ASN A 151 14.14 11.83 3.55
CA ASN A 151 12.87 11.86 4.28
C ASN A 151 12.95 11.25 5.68
N ILE A 152 14.11 10.78 6.12
CA ILE A 152 14.33 10.14 7.41
C ILE A 152 15.17 11.06 8.28
N ASN A 153 14.61 11.45 9.44
CA ASN A 153 15.34 12.19 10.46
C ASN A 153 15.61 11.24 11.63
N LEU A 154 16.87 10.84 11.79
CA LEU A 154 17.30 9.92 12.84
C LEU A 154 17.28 10.59 14.22
N GLU A 155 17.63 11.89 14.33
CA GLU A 155 17.62 12.60 15.62
C GLU A 155 16.22 12.63 16.24
N ASN A 156 15.18 12.92 15.41
CA ASN A 156 13.80 13.03 15.85
C ASN A 156 13.02 11.72 15.69
N ARG A 157 13.63 10.65 15.22
CA ARG A 157 12.99 9.36 14.92
C ARG A 157 11.78 9.49 14.01
N THR A 158 11.85 10.33 13.01
CA THR A 158 10.69 10.64 12.14
C THR A 158 10.95 10.32 10.67
N ILE A 159 9.86 9.97 10.00
CA ILE A 159 9.83 9.74 8.56
C ILE A 159 8.81 10.70 7.94
N HIS A 160 9.24 11.50 6.99
CA HIS A 160 8.36 12.34 6.19
C HIS A 160 7.76 11.54 5.02
N ILE A 161 6.46 11.36 5.03
CA ILE A 161 5.73 10.55 4.04
C ILE A 161 4.94 11.43 3.10
N LEU A 162 5.23 11.31 1.81
CA LEU A 162 4.44 11.92 0.75
C LEU A 162 3.35 10.92 0.28
N GLY A 163 2.13 11.16 0.70
CA GLY A 163 0.98 10.30 0.40
C GLY A 163 0.32 10.61 -0.95
N LYS A 164 -0.74 9.86 -1.26
CA LYS A 164 -1.56 10.07 -2.47
C LYS A 164 -2.16 11.49 -2.48
N GLY A 165 -2.03 12.18 -3.61
CA GLY A 165 -2.52 13.56 -3.76
C GLY A 165 -1.62 14.62 -3.13
N LYS A 166 -0.32 14.32 -2.96
CA LYS A 166 0.69 15.21 -2.34
C LYS A 166 0.37 15.60 -0.90
N LYS A 167 -0.45 14.82 -0.19
CA LYS A 167 -0.65 15.01 1.24
C LYS A 167 0.56 14.49 2.00
N GLU A 168 1.18 15.36 2.77
CA GLU A 168 2.34 15.06 3.58
C GLU A 168 1.92 14.69 5.01
N ARG A 169 2.64 13.76 5.61
CA ARG A 169 2.53 13.47 7.03
C ARG A 169 3.87 13.08 7.61
N LEU A 170 4.08 13.47 8.85
CA LEU A 170 5.21 13.02 9.64
C LEU A 170 4.81 11.75 10.39
N LEU A 171 5.65 10.74 10.34
CA LEU A 171 5.45 9.48 11.04
C LEU A 171 6.59 9.27 12.03
N TYR A 172 6.28 9.00 13.29
CA TYR A 172 7.26 8.69 14.33
C TYR A 172 7.57 7.19 14.38
N ILE A 173 8.84 6.82 14.61
CA ILE A 173 9.28 5.44 14.80
C ILE A 173 9.35 5.16 16.29
N GLY A 174 8.26 4.64 16.87
CA GLY A 174 8.15 4.42 18.31
C GLY A 174 8.77 3.13 18.81
N SER A 175 9.12 2.17 17.94
CA SER A 175 9.80 0.94 18.33
C SER A 175 11.30 1.14 18.33
N ASP A 176 11.97 0.99 19.48
CA ASP A 176 13.43 1.10 19.60
C ASP A 176 14.15 0.07 18.74
N GLU A 177 13.61 -1.15 18.66
CA GLU A 177 14.20 -2.21 17.83
C GLU A 177 14.14 -1.86 16.34
N THR A 178 12.98 -1.34 15.86
CA THR A 178 12.85 -0.88 14.47
C THR A 178 13.78 0.28 14.19
N PHE A 179 13.91 1.20 15.14
CA PHE A 179 14.77 2.37 15.00
C PHE A 179 16.25 1.97 14.93
N SER A 180 16.73 1.15 15.86
CA SER A 180 18.13 0.66 15.84
C SER A 180 18.45 -0.11 14.57
N LEU A 181 17.52 -0.95 14.10
CA LEU A 181 17.68 -1.69 12.85
C LEU A 181 17.72 -0.76 11.62
N LEU A 182 16.94 0.33 11.64
CA LEU A 182 16.94 1.33 10.58
C LEU A 182 18.25 2.11 10.55
N GLU A 183 18.74 2.56 11.70
CA GLU A 183 19.99 3.29 11.87
C GLU A 183 21.18 2.45 11.39
N ASP A 184 21.27 1.19 11.84
CA ASP A 184 22.28 0.23 11.39
C ASP A 184 22.23 -0.01 9.88
N TYR A 185 21.00 -0.16 9.35
CA TYR A 185 20.83 -0.38 7.91
C TYR A 185 21.27 0.83 7.08
N ILE A 186 20.96 2.07 7.51
CA ILE A 186 21.36 3.29 6.82
C ILE A 186 22.88 3.41 6.83
N THR A 187 23.50 3.20 8.00
CA THR A 187 24.94 3.36 8.19
C THR A 187 25.76 2.35 7.38
N HIS A 188 25.32 1.07 7.34
CA HIS A 188 26.14 0.00 6.79
C HIS A 188 25.70 -0.52 5.43
N HIS A 189 24.44 -0.22 4.99
CA HIS A 189 23.87 -0.83 3.81
C HIS A 189 23.34 0.13 2.75
N CYS A 190 23.17 1.43 3.05
CA CYS A 190 22.71 2.45 2.11
C CYS A 190 23.88 3.13 1.43
N ASN A 191 24.50 2.49 0.43
CA ASN A 191 25.58 3.10 -0.34
C ASN A 191 25.04 3.68 -1.65
N HIS A 192 25.30 4.98 -1.89
CA HIS A 192 25.09 5.68 -3.17
C HIS A 192 23.65 5.74 -3.75
N SER A 193 22.64 5.46 -2.99
CA SER A 193 21.24 5.59 -3.43
C SER A 193 20.51 6.64 -2.60
N SER A 194 19.65 7.42 -3.25
CA SER A 194 18.71 8.31 -2.55
C SER A 194 17.55 7.56 -1.87
N TYR A 195 17.36 6.27 -2.16
CA TYR A 195 16.28 5.45 -1.61
C TYR A 195 16.78 4.52 -0.49
N LEU A 196 15.98 4.39 0.58
CA LEU A 196 16.25 3.44 1.65
C LEU A 196 16.34 2.01 1.12
N PHE A 197 15.41 1.61 0.27
CA PHE A 197 15.36 0.29 -0.34
C PHE A 197 15.59 0.36 -1.83
N THR A 198 16.72 -0.18 -2.28
CA THR A 198 17.10 -0.16 -3.69
C THR A 198 16.63 -1.41 -4.44
N GLY A 199 16.36 -1.26 -5.73
CA GLY A 199 16.14 -2.34 -6.67
C GLY A 199 17.45 -3.05 -7.06
N ALA A 200 17.33 -4.06 -7.94
CA ALA A 200 18.48 -4.87 -8.37
C ALA A 200 19.60 -4.07 -9.09
N ARG A 201 19.29 -2.91 -9.66
CA ARG A 201 20.23 -2.05 -10.39
C ARG A 201 20.66 -0.81 -9.61
N ASN A 202 20.42 -0.71 -8.33
CA ASN A 202 20.75 0.38 -7.41
C ASN A 202 20.24 1.80 -7.79
N ASP A 203 19.83 2.03 -9.04
CA ASP A 203 19.44 3.36 -9.54
C ASP A 203 17.96 3.71 -9.25
N ASN A 204 17.17 2.71 -8.86
CA ASN A 204 15.75 2.86 -8.60
C ASN A 204 15.35 2.22 -7.27
N HIS A 205 14.24 2.70 -6.71
CA HIS A 205 13.66 2.11 -5.51
C HIS A 205 13.21 0.65 -5.72
N LEU A 206 13.12 -0.11 -4.63
CA LEU A 206 12.60 -1.47 -4.63
C LEU A 206 11.15 -1.50 -5.17
N LYS A 207 10.87 -2.38 -6.13
CA LYS A 207 9.53 -2.51 -6.70
C LYS A 207 8.58 -3.16 -5.70
N GLU A 208 7.35 -2.65 -5.62
CA GLU A 208 6.30 -3.25 -4.77
C GLU A 208 6.08 -4.75 -5.04
N GLN A 209 6.24 -5.17 -6.31
CA GLN A 209 6.13 -6.58 -6.68
C GLN A 209 7.20 -7.45 -6.02
N SER A 210 8.42 -6.93 -5.84
CA SER A 210 9.50 -7.62 -5.13
C SER A 210 9.15 -7.83 -3.66
N VAL A 211 8.57 -6.83 -3.00
CA VAL A 211 8.10 -6.96 -1.61
C VAL A 211 6.97 -7.99 -1.51
N ARG A 212 6.00 -7.96 -2.45
CA ARG A 212 4.94 -8.99 -2.49
C ARG A 212 5.50 -10.40 -2.66
N LEU A 213 6.55 -10.56 -3.46
CA LEU A 213 7.24 -11.85 -3.65
C LEU A 213 7.96 -12.29 -2.38
N ILE A 214 8.66 -11.38 -1.68
CA ILE A 214 9.29 -11.68 -0.38
C ILE A 214 8.25 -12.21 0.60
N LEU A 215 7.13 -11.51 0.78
CA LEU A 215 6.06 -11.90 1.70
C LEU A 215 5.40 -13.22 1.27
N LYS A 216 5.24 -13.47 -0.04
CA LYS A 216 4.74 -14.75 -0.55
C LYS A 216 5.70 -15.91 -0.19
N ASN A 217 7.00 -15.71 -0.37
CA ASN A 217 7.99 -16.73 -0.05
C ASN A 217 8.02 -17.03 1.47
N ILE A 218 7.94 -16.01 2.32
CA ILE A 218 7.83 -16.19 3.77
C ILE A 218 6.55 -16.97 4.13
N SER A 219 5.41 -16.62 3.53
CA SER A 219 4.15 -17.35 3.76
C SER A 219 4.26 -18.82 3.38
N HIS A 220 4.97 -19.13 2.30
CA HIS A 220 5.20 -20.48 1.83
C HIS A 220 6.16 -21.24 2.77
N SER A 221 7.30 -20.63 3.13
CA SER A 221 8.30 -21.25 4.03
C SER A 221 7.70 -21.57 5.41
N LEU A 222 6.82 -20.73 5.92
CA LEU A 222 6.12 -20.91 7.19
C LEU A 222 4.84 -21.73 7.09
N GLN A 223 4.48 -22.21 5.89
CA GLN A 223 3.24 -22.96 5.63
C GLN A 223 1.99 -22.26 6.20
N LEU A 224 1.91 -20.93 6.07
CA LEU A 224 0.80 -20.18 6.60
C LEU A 224 -0.50 -20.50 5.85
N LYS A 225 -1.61 -20.64 6.58
CA LYS A 225 -2.94 -20.91 6.00
C LYS A 225 -3.39 -19.89 4.96
N LYS A 226 -2.86 -18.68 5.03
CA LYS A 226 -3.18 -17.58 4.09
C LYS A 226 -1.89 -16.95 3.59
N GLN A 227 -1.85 -16.62 2.29
CA GLN A 227 -0.79 -15.80 1.75
C GLN A 227 -0.88 -14.39 2.34
N ILE A 228 0.20 -13.93 2.99
CA ILE A 228 0.27 -12.59 3.57
C ILE A 228 0.54 -11.53 2.50
N THR A 229 -0.01 -10.35 2.72
CA THR A 229 0.14 -9.20 1.83
C THR A 229 0.46 -7.93 2.62
N PRO A 230 1.07 -6.90 2.02
CA PRO A 230 1.36 -5.64 2.70
C PRO A 230 0.11 -4.96 3.28
N HIS A 231 -1.04 -5.10 2.62
CA HIS A 231 -2.30 -4.55 3.13
C HIS A 231 -2.76 -5.25 4.42
N MET A 232 -2.47 -6.55 4.55
CA MET A 232 -2.78 -7.27 5.79
C MET A 232 -1.94 -6.76 6.95
N PHE A 233 -0.64 -6.45 6.76
CA PHE A 233 0.18 -5.82 7.80
C PHE A 233 -0.43 -4.51 8.27
N ARG A 234 -0.81 -3.64 7.35
CA ARG A 234 -1.42 -2.35 7.68
C ARG A 234 -2.77 -2.51 8.39
N HIS A 235 -3.59 -3.50 8.00
CA HIS A 235 -4.84 -3.81 8.71
C HIS A 235 -4.57 -4.37 10.10
N SER A 236 -3.58 -5.26 10.24
CA SER A 236 -3.17 -5.79 11.54
C SER A 236 -2.66 -4.69 12.46
N PHE A 237 -1.80 -3.78 11.97
CA PHE A 237 -1.34 -2.60 12.69
C PHE A 237 -2.52 -1.77 13.22
N ALA A 238 -3.48 -1.43 12.34
CA ALA A 238 -4.65 -0.66 12.73
C ALA A 238 -5.52 -1.39 13.77
N THR A 239 -5.74 -2.70 13.60
CA THR A 239 -6.54 -3.51 14.50
C THR A 239 -5.87 -3.64 15.88
N MET A 240 -4.56 -3.90 15.91
CA MET A 240 -3.81 -4.01 17.18
C MET A 240 -3.77 -2.69 17.94
N LEU A 241 -3.65 -1.54 17.29
CA LEU A 241 -3.79 -0.24 17.94
C LEU A 241 -5.21 -0.04 18.52
N LEU A 242 -6.23 -0.43 17.76
CA LEU A 242 -7.62 -0.34 18.22
C LEU A 242 -7.88 -1.26 19.44
N ASP A 243 -7.37 -2.49 19.39
CA ASP A 243 -7.48 -3.47 20.47
C ASP A 243 -6.74 -2.99 21.73
N ASN A 244 -5.69 -2.18 21.57
CA ASN A 244 -4.97 -1.49 22.68
C ASN A 244 -5.65 -0.18 23.13
N GLY A 245 -6.88 0.10 22.70
CA GLY A 245 -7.66 1.25 23.13
C GLY A 245 -7.36 2.57 22.44
N VAL A 246 -6.54 2.57 21.38
CA VAL A 246 -6.24 3.80 20.62
C VAL A 246 -7.47 4.23 19.82
N ASP A 247 -7.85 5.50 19.95
CA ASP A 247 -9.01 6.07 19.25
C ASP A 247 -8.89 5.90 17.74
N ILE A 248 -9.98 5.48 17.09
CA ILE A 248 -10.03 5.20 15.65
C ILE A 248 -9.65 6.43 14.80
N ARG A 249 -9.93 7.64 15.27
CA ARG A 249 -9.59 8.89 14.55
C ARG A 249 -8.08 9.11 14.58
N GLN A 250 -7.42 8.79 15.67
CA GLN A 250 -5.96 8.84 15.79
C GLN A 250 -5.31 7.81 14.86
N ILE A 251 -5.84 6.58 14.82
CA ILE A 251 -5.39 5.54 13.89
C ILE A 251 -5.56 5.99 12.42
N GLN A 252 -6.70 6.59 12.09
CA GLN A 252 -6.94 7.11 10.75
C GLN A 252 -5.96 8.22 10.36
N HIS A 253 -5.62 9.09 11.29
CA HIS A 253 -4.62 10.15 11.10
C HIS A 253 -3.23 9.57 10.86
N LEU A 254 -2.77 8.65 11.72
CA LEU A 254 -1.49 7.94 11.60
C LEU A 254 -1.36 7.24 10.24
N LEU A 255 -2.43 6.60 9.79
CA LEU A 255 -2.45 5.91 8.52
C LEU A 255 -2.61 6.84 7.30
N GLY A 256 -2.96 8.10 7.47
CA GLY A 256 -3.20 9.03 6.37
C GLY A 256 -4.38 8.60 5.49
N HIS A 257 -5.53 8.30 6.09
CA HIS A 257 -6.76 8.00 5.36
C HIS A 257 -7.41 9.31 4.89
N SER A 258 -7.60 9.47 3.57
CA SER A 258 -8.08 10.69 2.93
C SER A 258 -9.59 10.89 2.95
N ASN A 259 -10.36 9.96 3.49
CA ASN A 259 -11.82 9.99 3.45
C ASN A 259 -12.41 10.35 4.83
N ILE A 260 -12.19 11.57 5.27
CA ILE A 260 -13.03 12.16 6.32
C ILE A 260 -13.28 13.61 5.95
N ASN A 261 -14.55 13.92 5.69
CA ASN A 261 -15.05 15.30 5.56
C ASN A 261 -14.97 16.13 6.86
N VAL A 262 -14.07 15.81 7.77
CA VAL A 262 -13.88 16.43 9.09
C VAL A 262 -12.43 16.86 9.30
N THR A 263 -11.67 17.10 8.23
CA THR A 263 -10.23 17.40 8.31
C THR A 263 -9.93 18.81 8.85
N GLN A 264 -10.92 19.65 9.06
CA GLN A 264 -10.69 21.04 9.53
C GLN A 264 -10.63 21.22 11.05
N ILE A 265 -10.99 20.21 11.86
CA ILE A 265 -11.03 20.38 13.33
C ILE A 265 -9.87 19.69 14.05
N TYR A 266 -9.14 18.75 13.41
CA TYR A 266 -8.10 17.92 14.08
C TYR A 266 -6.73 17.99 13.41
N THR A 267 -6.32 19.14 12.90
CA THR A 267 -4.96 19.36 12.39
C THR A 267 -3.87 19.33 13.48
N HIS A 268 -4.26 19.11 14.73
CA HIS A 268 -3.36 19.03 15.87
C HIS A 268 -3.61 17.80 16.75
N VAL A 269 -3.55 16.59 16.19
CA VAL A 269 -3.02 15.51 17.03
C VAL A 269 -1.56 15.88 17.23
N SER A 270 -1.24 16.42 18.41
CA SER A 270 0.09 16.94 18.68
C SER A 270 1.13 15.84 18.37
N GLN A 271 2.30 16.23 17.91
CA GLN A 271 3.40 15.30 17.66
C GLN A 271 3.68 14.44 18.91
N SER A 272 3.51 15.02 20.11
CA SER A 272 3.57 14.33 21.39
C SER A 272 2.59 13.15 21.50
N LYS A 273 1.36 13.28 21.01
CA LYS A 273 0.37 12.17 21.05
C LYS A 273 0.69 11.05 20.07
N GLN A 274 1.31 11.35 18.92
CA GLN A 274 1.80 10.30 18.01
C GLN A 274 2.96 9.53 18.62
N VAL A 275 3.89 10.23 19.29
CA VAL A 275 5.01 9.63 20.00
C VAL A 275 4.48 8.66 21.06
N GLU A 276 3.57 9.11 21.93
CA GLU A 276 2.95 8.28 22.98
C GLU A 276 2.33 6.99 22.37
N ILE A 277 1.44 7.13 21.38
CA ILE A 277 0.75 5.98 20.77
C ILE A 277 1.74 5.00 20.14
N LEU A 278 2.71 5.49 19.38
CA LEU A 278 3.64 4.64 18.65
C LEU A 278 4.76 4.07 19.51
N SER A 279 5.03 4.65 20.70
CA SER A 279 5.95 4.08 21.69
C SER A 279 5.26 3.06 22.58
N GLU A 280 4.11 3.40 23.16
CA GLU A 280 3.44 2.56 24.17
C GLU A 280 2.59 1.44 23.55
N HIS A 281 1.86 1.74 22.48
CA HIS A 281 0.92 0.81 21.84
C HIS A 281 1.45 0.19 20.53
N ASN A 282 2.76 0.26 20.27
CA ASN A 282 3.32 -0.27 19.04
C ASN A 282 3.09 -1.80 18.93
N PRO A 283 2.49 -2.29 17.85
CA PRO A 283 2.27 -3.72 17.67
C PRO A 283 3.53 -4.58 17.77
N LEU A 284 4.69 -4.04 17.39
CA LEU A 284 5.95 -4.76 17.47
C LEU A 284 6.34 -5.07 18.92
N ASN A 285 5.96 -4.24 19.90
CA ASN A 285 6.22 -4.48 21.31
C ASN A 285 5.59 -5.78 21.84
N GLN A 286 4.51 -6.27 21.19
CA GLN A 286 3.85 -7.54 21.55
C GLN A 286 4.51 -8.75 20.85
N ILE A 287 5.39 -8.51 19.89
CA ILE A 287 6.03 -9.55 19.08
C ILE A 287 7.45 -9.82 19.58
N THR A 288 8.18 -8.78 19.97
CA THR A 288 9.59 -8.81 20.37
C THR A 288 9.93 -9.57 21.65
N PRO A 289 9.07 -9.64 22.71
CA PRO A 289 9.43 -10.36 23.92
C PRO A 289 9.83 -11.82 23.74
N LEU A 290 9.38 -12.45 22.66
CA LEU A 290 9.69 -13.85 22.35
C LEU A 290 11.10 -14.07 21.76
N LEU A 291 11.83 -13.02 21.41
CA LEU A 291 13.21 -13.10 20.88
C LEU A 291 14.26 -12.99 22.00
N ARG A 292 13.82 -12.62 23.24
CA ARG A 292 14.71 -12.45 24.40
C ARG A 292 14.75 -13.66 25.34
N THR A 293 13.94 -14.67 25.06
CA THR A 293 13.94 -15.98 25.75
C THR A 293 14.58 -17.04 24.89
#